data_4f953d963e6d794dd188f7154cb44190
#
_entry.id   4f953d963e6d794dd188f7154cb44190
#
_cell.length_a   1.000
_cell.length_b   1.000
_cell.length_c   1.000
_cell.angle_alpha   90.00
_cell.angle_beta   90.00
_cell.angle_gamma   90.00
#
_symmetry.space_group_name_H-M   'P 1'
#
loop_
_entity.id
_entity.type
_entity.pdbx_description
1 polymer ?
#
loop_
_entity_poly.entity_id
_entity_poly.type
_entity_poly.pdbx_seq_one_letter_code
_entity_poly.pdbx_strand_id
1 'polypeptide(L)'
;YESLEGMRVAVSEAVAVGPTKYGQTPVIPNNGNDSTEKTEYGGLYISEGDYNPQRIIFESETIEQVDQNGDSYTDSYDLGAEFNETLVGVMGYDESNYMLYNTKEYSDGFVSSPNTSREETSLTDSNALRVATYNVENFYAGSDSARVTGIAKSIVNNLDAPDIIALQEIQDNN
;
A
#
# COMPACT_ATOMS: atom_id res chain seq x y z
N TYR A 1 -9.13 -20.21 5.04
CA TYR A 1 -10.12 -19.53 4.18
C TYR A 1 -10.74 -20.45 3.12
N GLU A 2 -10.10 -21.55 2.75
CA GLU A 2 -10.62 -22.52 1.76
C GLU A 2 -12.08 -22.94 1.99
N SER A 3 -12.44 -23.20 3.25
CA SER A 3 -13.82 -23.57 3.62
C SER A 3 -14.85 -22.46 3.49
N LEU A 4 -14.39 -21.22 3.24
CA LEU A 4 -15.23 -20.04 3.08
C LEU A 4 -15.37 -19.61 1.61
N GLU A 5 -14.66 -20.28 0.69
CA GLU A 5 -14.71 -19.96 -0.74
C GLU A 5 -16.14 -20.05 -1.27
N GLY A 6 -16.57 -19.03 -2.03
CA GLY A 6 -17.94 -18.88 -2.51
C GLY A 6 -18.94 -18.35 -1.46
N MET A 7 -18.52 -18.19 -0.21
CA MET A 7 -19.41 -17.66 0.84
C MET A 7 -19.32 -16.14 0.94
N ARG A 8 -20.44 -15.51 1.28
CA ARG A 8 -20.46 -14.11 1.67
C ARG A 8 -19.98 -13.98 3.10
N VAL A 9 -18.90 -13.26 3.30
CA VAL A 9 -18.23 -13.08 4.60
C VAL A 9 -18.12 -11.61 4.98
N ALA A 10 -17.80 -11.36 6.24
CA ALA A 10 -17.58 -10.03 6.80
C ALA A 10 -16.21 -9.99 7.50
N VAL A 11 -15.44 -8.94 7.25
CA VAL A 11 -14.14 -8.68 7.86
C VAL A 11 -14.23 -7.39 8.63
N SER A 12 -14.24 -7.51 9.95
CA SER A 12 -14.35 -6.37 10.86
C SER A 12 -12.97 -5.80 11.17
N GLU A 13 -12.94 -4.50 11.44
CA GLU A 13 -11.74 -3.80 11.89
C GLU A 13 -10.54 -4.12 10.97
N ALA A 14 -10.78 -4.08 9.65
CA ALA A 14 -9.73 -4.33 8.68
C ALA A 14 -8.71 -3.19 8.67
N VAL A 15 -7.44 -3.53 8.46
CA VAL A 15 -6.36 -2.57 8.25
C VAL A 15 -5.56 -2.97 7.01
N ALA A 16 -5.19 -1.99 6.19
CA ALA A 16 -4.36 -2.21 5.01
C ALA A 16 -2.91 -2.49 5.43
N VAL A 17 -2.35 -3.59 4.96
CA VAL A 17 -0.96 -4.00 5.21
C VAL A 17 -0.05 -3.82 4.00
N GLY A 18 -0.55 -3.14 2.99
CA GLY A 18 0.13 -2.68 1.80
C GLY A 18 -0.75 -1.70 1.03
N PRO A 19 -0.19 -0.95 0.08
CA PRO A 19 -0.95 0.00 -0.72
C PRO A 19 -1.87 -0.73 -1.71
N THR A 20 -2.93 -0.05 -2.11
CA THR A 20 -3.79 -0.51 -3.21
C THR A 20 -3.02 -0.53 -4.52
N LYS A 21 -3.16 -1.61 -5.26
CA LYS A 21 -2.67 -1.73 -6.63
C LYS A 21 -3.71 -2.47 -7.47
N TYR A 22 -4.09 -1.91 -8.61
CA TYR A 22 -5.11 -2.48 -9.51
C TYR A 22 -6.46 -2.76 -8.82
N GLY A 23 -6.91 -1.86 -7.92
CA GLY A 23 -8.14 -2.06 -7.15
C GLY A 23 -8.04 -3.08 -6.01
N GLN A 24 -6.88 -3.68 -5.81
CA GLN A 24 -6.61 -4.73 -4.84
C GLN A 24 -5.81 -4.20 -3.66
N THR A 25 -6.33 -4.36 -2.46
CA THR A 25 -5.71 -3.92 -1.21
C THR A 25 -5.47 -5.10 -0.29
N PRO A 26 -4.22 -5.42 0.07
CA PRO A 26 -3.96 -6.43 1.08
C PRO A 26 -4.40 -5.93 2.45
N VAL A 27 -5.26 -6.68 3.11
CA VAL A 27 -5.80 -6.34 4.43
C VAL A 27 -5.70 -7.51 5.41
N ILE A 28 -5.70 -7.18 6.70
CA ILE A 28 -5.87 -8.14 7.79
C ILE A 28 -6.98 -7.66 8.74
N PRO A 29 -7.70 -8.57 9.40
CA PRO A 29 -8.78 -8.24 10.35
C PRO A 29 -8.25 -7.76 11.70
N ASN A 30 -9.18 -7.37 12.60
CA ASN A 30 -8.94 -7.11 14.01
C ASN A 30 -7.83 -6.07 14.26
N ASN A 31 -7.80 -5.00 13.45
CA ASN A 31 -6.74 -3.96 13.48
C ASN A 31 -5.31 -4.53 13.42
N GLY A 32 -5.18 -5.73 12.87
CA GLY A 32 -3.90 -6.44 12.81
C GLY A 32 -3.37 -6.91 14.16
N ASN A 33 -4.19 -7.00 15.20
CA ASN A 33 -3.76 -7.43 16.53
C ASN A 33 -3.36 -8.91 16.58
N ASP A 34 -3.85 -9.72 15.67
CA ASP A 34 -3.55 -11.15 15.56
C ASP A 34 -2.25 -11.45 14.78
N SER A 35 -1.61 -10.40 14.25
CA SER A 35 -0.32 -10.54 13.54
C SER A 35 0.82 -10.04 14.41
N THR A 36 1.85 -10.88 14.57
CA THR A 36 3.10 -10.54 15.25
C THR A 36 4.19 -10.10 14.28
N GLU A 37 4.05 -10.45 13.00
CA GLU A 37 5.03 -10.25 11.95
C GLU A 37 4.74 -8.94 11.18
N LYS A 38 4.78 -7.80 11.91
CA LYS A 38 4.55 -6.46 11.33
C LYS A 38 5.79 -5.60 11.40
N THR A 39 6.00 -4.80 10.35
CA THR A 39 6.97 -3.71 10.37
C THR A 39 6.46 -2.57 11.26
N GLU A 40 7.35 -1.64 11.60
CA GLU A 40 7.00 -0.42 12.36
C GLU A 40 5.86 0.38 11.69
N TYR A 41 5.76 0.31 10.37
CA TYR A 41 4.75 1.04 9.57
C TYR A 41 3.50 0.21 9.26
N GLY A 42 3.38 -0.99 9.81
CA GLY A 42 2.20 -1.84 9.68
C GLY A 42 2.22 -2.81 8.49
N GLY A 43 3.28 -2.83 7.68
CA GLY A 43 3.46 -3.86 6.65
C GLY A 43 3.72 -5.24 7.25
N LEU A 44 3.38 -6.29 6.53
CA LEU A 44 3.67 -7.67 6.95
C LEU A 44 4.98 -8.15 6.35
N TYR A 45 5.76 -8.89 7.13
CA TYR A 45 6.88 -9.67 6.64
C TYR A 45 6.68 -11.16 6.88
N ILE A 46 7.31 -11.99 6.07
CA ILE A 46 7.25 -13.44 6.18
C ILE A 46 8.39 -13.92 7.06
N SER A 47 8.09 -14.77 8.04
CA SER A 47 9.09 -15.48 8.84
C SER A 47 8.93 -16.98 8.71
N GLU A 48 9.92 -17.74 9.20
CA GLU A 48 9.84 -19.20 9.23
C GLU A 48 8.69 -19.66 10.15
N GLY A 49 7.69 -20.28 9.55
CA GLY A 49 6.50 -20.78 10.25
C GLY A 49 5.31 -19.81 10.28
N ASP A 50 5.48 -18.55 9.86
CA ASP A 50 4.39 -17.60 9.67
C ASP A 50 4.42 -17.00 8.25
N TYR A 51 3.46 -17.42 7.43
CA TYR A 51 3.25 -16.95 6.06
C TYR A 51 2.06 -15.99 5.96
N ASN A 52 1.69 -15.36 7.06
CA ASN A 52 0.58 -14.41 7.18
C ASN A 52 -0.76 -15.00 6.66
N PRO A 53 -1.24 -16.13 7.19
CA PRO A 53 -2.45 -16.79 6.72
C PRO A 53 -3.72 -15.95 6.92
N GLN A 54 -3.69 -14.92 7.77
CA GLN A 54 -4.77 -13.97 8.03
C GLN A 54 -4.92 -12.91 6.94
N ARG A 55 -3.90 -12.74 6.07
CA ARG A 55 -3.94 -11.76 4.99
C ARG A 55 -4.90 -12.19 3.90
N ILE A 56 -5.76 -11.27 3.48
CA ILE A 56 -6.64 -11.40 2.32
C ILE A 56 -6.48 -10.19 1.42
N ILE A 57 -6.86 -10.29 0.17
CA ILE A 57 -6.90 -9.17 -0.76
C ILE A 57 -8.34 -8.65 -0.84
N PHE A 58 -8.57 -7.42 -0.43
CA PHE A 58 -9.84 -6.75 -0.65
C PHE A 58 -9.87 -6.19 -2.07
N GLU A 59 -10.82 -6.69 -2.86
CA GLU A 59 -11.04 -6.27 -4.23
C GLU A 59 -12.16 -5.23 -4.26
N SER A 60 -11.79 -3.97 -4.47
CA SER A 60 -12.72 -2.83 -4.44
C SER A 60 -13.22 -2.38 -5.82
N GLU A 61 -12.79 -3.01 -6.91
CA GLU A 61 -13.13 -2.59 -8.30
C GLU A 61 -14.62 -2.48 -8.60
N THR A 62 -15.49 -3.01 -7.74
CA THR A 62 -16.94 -2.85 -7.88
C THR A 62 -17.43 -1.45 -7.51
N ILE A 63 -16.57 -0.60 -6.94
CA ILE A 63 -16.87 0.79 -6.62
C ILE A 63 -16.10 1.68 -7.60
N GLU A 64 -16.61 1.76 -8.81
CA GLU A 64 -16.15 2.74 -9.78
C GLU A 64 -16.55 4.13 -9.28
N GLN A 65 -15.63 4.85 -8.66
CA GLN A 65 -15.81 6.26 -8.36
C GLN A 65 -15.38 7.09 -9.57
N VAL A 66 -16.19 8.04 -9.93
CA VAL A 66 -15.91 9.00 -11.00
C VAL A 66 -15.62 10.33 -10.32
N ASP A 67 -14.45 10.91 -10.59
CA ASP A 67 -14.12 12.23 -10.08
C ASP A 67 -14.97 13.33 -10.74
N GLN A 68 -14.81 14.59 -10.28
CA GLN A 68 -15.55 15.74 -10.83
C GLN A 68 -15.25 16.01 -12.32
N ASN A 69 -14.22 15.39 -12.89
CA ASN A 69 -13.83 15.52 -14.31
C ASN A 69 -14.37 14.36 -15.16
N GLY A 70 -14.98 13.36 -14.53
CA GLY A 70 -15.48 12.15 -15.19
C GLY A 70 -14.42 11.07 -15.36
N ASP A 71 -13.26 11.20 -14.70
CA ASP A 71 -12.22 10.19 -14.71
C ASP A 71 -12.56 9.10 -13.67
N SER A 72 -12.62 7.85 -14.11
CA SER A 72 -12.77 6.70 -13.20
C SER A 72 -11.50 6.53 -12.39
N TYR A 73 -11.61 6.51 -11.08
CA TYR A 73 -10.52 6.08 -10.21
C TYR A 73 -11.00 4.96 -9.29
N THR A 74 -10.13 4.01 -9.07
CA THR A 74 -10.30 3.03 -8.01
C THR A 74 -9.81 3.65 -6.70
N ASP A 75 -10.54 3.45 -5.62
CA ASP A 75 -10.09 3.85 -4.30
C ASP A 75 -8.66 3.36 -4.07
N SER A 76 -7.79 4.27 -3.68
CA SER A 76 -6.40 3.95 -3.37
C SER A 76 -6.18 4.13 -1.88
N TYR A 77 -5.83 3.05 -1.21
CA TYR A 77 -5.54 3.05 0.22
C TYR A 77 -4.06 2.85 0.44
N ASP A 78 -3.50 3.61 1.36
CA ASP A 78 -2.11 3.48 1.76
C ASP A 78 -1.93 2.41 2.83
N LEU A 79 -0.69 1.97 3.02
CA LEU A 79 -0.29 1.11 4.12
C LEU A 79 -0.73 1.72 5.46
N GLY A 80 -1.38 0.92 6.30
CA GLY A 80 -1.88 1.34 7.61
C GLY A 80 -3.25 2.04 7.57
N ALA A 81 -3.90 2.15 6.41
CA ALA A 81 -5.27 2.67 6.34
C ALA A 81 -6.24 1.77 7.13
N GLU A 82 -7.05 2.36 7.99
CA GLU A 82 -8.02 1.65 8.82
C GLU A 82 -9.42 1.75 8.21
N PHE A 83 -10.11 0.62 8.11
CA PHE A 83 -11.47 0.57 7.59
C PHE A 83 -12.47 0.70 8.75
N ASN A 84 -13.13 1.85 8.82
CA ASN A 84 -14.12 2.19 9.87
C ASN A 84 -15.42 1.40 9.77
N GLU A 85 -15.66 0.76 8.63
CA GLU A 85 -16.81 -0.11 8.40
C GLU A 85 -16.33 -1.55 8.12
N THR A 86 -17.14 -2.51 8.54
CA THR A 86 -16.91 -3.92 8.22
C THR A 86 -16.92 -4.14 6.72
N LEU A 87 -15.84 -4.69 6.17
CA LEU A 87 -15.75 -5.10 4.77
C LEU A 87 -16.62 -6.34 4.54
N VAL A 88 -17.43 -6.31 3.49
CA VAL A 88 -18.37 -7.41 3.18
C VAL A 88 -18.22 -7.81 1.72
N GLY A 89 -17.98 -9.09 1.49
CA GLY A 89 -17.79 -9.58 0.14
C GLY A 89 -17.94 -11.09 0.02
N VAL A 90 -17.76 -11.59 -1.17
CA VAL A 90 -17.67 -13.03 -1.43
C VAL A 90 -16.20 -13.45 -1.38
N MET A 91 -15.91 -14.47 -0.57
CA MET A 91 -14.58 -15.05 -0.53
C MET A 91 -14.30 -15.83 -1.81
N GLY A 92 -13.16 -15.59 -2.42
CA GLY A 92 -12.68 -16.35 -3.57
C GLY A 92 -11.18 -16.56 -3.50
N TYR A 93 -10.63 -17.17 -4.54
CA TYR A 93 -9.20 -17.43 -4.66
C TYR A 93 -8.74 -17.11 -6.07
N ASP A 94 -7.78 -16.23 -6.21
CA ASP A 94 -7.19 -15.83 -7.48
C ASP A 94 -5.72 -15.43 -7.30
N GLU A 95 -4.90 -15.64 -8.33
CA GLU A 95 -3.46 -15.32 -8.34
C GLU A 95 -2.72 -15.75 -7.07
N SER A 96 -3.06 -16.94 -6.55
CA SER A 96 -2.49 -17.52 -5.32
C SER A 96 -2.81 -16.75 -4.03
N ASN A 97 -3.86 -15.95 -4.02
CA ASN A 97 -4.33 -15.23 -2.85
C ASN A 97 -5.81 -15.50 -2.58
N TYR A 98 -6.20 -15.46 -1.30
CA TYR A 98 -7.61 -15.35 -0.95
C TYR A 98 -8.09 -13.92 -1.18
N MET A 99 -9.21 -13.81 -1.90
CA MET A 99 -9.80 -12.55 -2.34
C MET A 99 -11.11 -12.31 -1.60
N LEU A 100 -11.37 -11.10 -1.21
CA LEU A 100 -12.68 -10.62 -0.76
C LEU A 100 -13.26 -9.72 -1.85
N TYR A 101 -14.08 -10.30 -2.73
CA TYR A 101 -14.78 -9.54 -3.77
C TYR A 101 -15.89 -8.72 -3.16
N ASN A 102 -15.75 -7.41 -3.18
CA ASN A 102 -16.67 -6.49 -2.53
C ASN A 102 -18.12 -6.66 -3.04
N THR A 103 -19.09 -6.65 -2.11
CA THR A 103 -20.53 -6.72 -2.40
C THR A 103 -21.33 -5.68 -1.62
N LYS A 104 -20.67 -4.65 -1.07
CA LYS A 104 -21.29 -3.62 -0.25
C LYS A 104 -20.85 -2.24 -0.74
N GLU A 105 -21.78 -1.29 -0.74
CA GLU A 105 -21.44 0.13 -0.82
C GLU A 105 -21.06 0.65 0.56
N TYR A 106 -20.08 1.54 0.61
CA TYR A 106 -19.59 2.14 1.86
C TYR A 106 -19.89 3.63 1.89
N SER A 107 -19.96 4.17 3.09
CA SER A 107 -20.18 5.61 3.29
C SER A 107 -18.90 6.41 3.00
N ASP A 108 -19.07 7.69 2.66
CA ASP A 108 -17.94 8.61 2.55
C ASP A 108 -17.11 8.59 3.84
N GLY A 109 -15.81 8.44 3.72
CA GLY A 109 -14.90 8.37 4.87
C GLY A 109 -14.90 7.04 5.62
N PHE A 110 -15.34 5.94 4.98
CA PHE A 110 -15.24 4.61 5.57
C PHE A 110 -13.80 4.15 5.80
N VAL A 111 -12.82 4.84 5.24
CA VAL A 111 -11.39 4.60 5.45
C VAL A 111 -10.73 5.82 6.07
N SER A 112 -9.99 5.59 7.13
CA SER A 112 -9.11 6.60 7.73
C SER A 112 -7.73 6.52 7.10
N SER A 113 -7.18 7.65 6.70
CA SER A 113 -5.78 7.70 6.25
C SER A 113 -4.84 7.40 7.42
N PRO A 114 -3.78 6.65 7.21
CA PRO A 114 -2.81 6.39 8.25
C PRO A 114 -2.13 7.68 8.67
N ASN A 115 -1.92 7.84 9.96
CA ASN A 115 -1.12 8.95 10.51
C ASN A 115 0.36 8.56 10.51
N THR A 116 0.87 8.09 9.38
CA THR A 116 2.28 7.70 9.22
C THR A 116 3.05 8.80 8.54
N SER A 117 4.09 9.28 9.19
CA SER A 117 5.10 10.12 8.53
C SER A 117 5.92 9.25 7.57
N ARG A 118 6.42 9.86 6.49
CA ARG A 118 7.38 9.18 5.62
C ARG A 118 8.62 8.81 6.41
N GLU A 119 9.18 7.64 6.11
CA GLU A 119 10.46 7.21 6.65
C GLU A 119 11.58 8.20 6.32
N GLU A 120 12.44 8.45 7.31
CA GLU A 120 13.62 9.29 7.18
C GLU A 120 14.84 8.48 7.61
N THR A 121 15.99 8.79 7.01
CA THR A 121 17.22 8.11 7.43
C THR A 121 17.60 8.47 8.87
N SER A 122 18.01 7.48 9.64
CA SER A 122 18.54 7.65 11.00
C SER A 122 20.07 7.81 11.04
N LEU A 123 20.75 7.90 9.88
CA LEU A 123 22.20 8.02 9.79
C LEU A 123 22.62 9.43 10.18
N THR A 124 23.28 9.57 11.31
CA THR A 124 23.67 10.87 11.89
C THR A 124 25.17 11.16 11.86
N ASP A 125 26.01 10.20 11.42
CA ASP A 125 27.46 10.40 11.36
C ASP A 125 27.83 11.32 10.18
N SER A 126 28.15 12.56 10.48
CA SER A 126 28.56 13.58 9.49
C SER A 126 29.95 13.33 8.88
N ASN A 127 30.73 12.39 9.40
CA ASN A 127 32.05 12.03 8.87
C ASN A 127 32.00 10.79 7.97
N ALA A 128 30.87 10.09 7.91
CA ALA A 128 30.70 8.94 7.04
C ALA A 128 30.26 9.37 5.64
N LEU A 129 30.80 8.73 4.61
CA LEU A 129 30.31 8.85 3.24
C LEU A 129 28.94 8.17 3.14
N ARG A 130 27.88 8.93 2.82
CA ARG A 130 26.54 8.42 2.65
C ARG A 130 26.30 8.05 1.19
N VAL A 131 25.94 6.79 0.99
CA VAL A 131 25.63 6.26 -0.35
C VAL A 131 24.22 5.71 -0.34
N ALA A 132 23.39 6.12 -1.29
CA ALA A 132 22.02 5.66 -1.44
C ALA A 132 21.78 5.03 -2.81
N THR A 133 20.74 4.22 -2.89
CA THR A 133 20.20 3.68 -4.13
C THR A 133 18.69 3.89 -4.13
N TYR A 134 18.11 4.31 -5.27
CA TYR A 134 16.70 4.63 -5.37
C TYR A 134 16.15 4.22 -6.74
N ASN A 135 15.22 3.26 -6.76
CA ASN A 135 14.45 2.95 -7.96
C ASN A 135 13.34 3.98 -8.11
N VAL A 136 13.35 4.73 -9.22
CA VAL A 136 12.40 5.81 -9.49
C VAL A 136 11.30 5.40 -10.48
N GLU A 137 11.12 4.10 -10.72
CA GLU A 137 10.04 3.50 -11.50
C GLU A 137 9.80 4.18 -12.86
N ASN A 138 10.62 3.83 -13.85
CA ASN A 138 10.47 4.33 -15.23
C ASN A 138 10.41 5.87 -15.36
N PHE A 139 11.24 6.59 -14.62
CA PHE A 139 11.30 8.05 -14.68
C PHE A 139 11.93 8.53 -15.99
N TYR A 140 11.32 9.51 -16.66
CA TYR A 140 11.79 10.05 -17.92
C TYR A 140 11.52 11.56 -18.02
N ALA A 141 12.05 12.20 -19.08
CA ALA A 141 11.95 13.67 -19.27
C ALA A 141 10.51 14.20 -19.35
N GLY A 142 9.53 13.36 -19.74
CA GLY A 142 8.10 13.70 -19.77
C GLY A 142 7.35 13.42 -18.49
N SER A 143 8.01 12.97 -17.42
CA SER A 143 7.37 12.76 -16.13
C SER A 143 6.75 14.04 -15.59
N ASP A 144 5.57 13.95 -14.98
CA ASP A 144 4.86 15.11 -14.46
C ASP A 144 5.62 15.83 -13.34
N SER A 145 5.31 17.10 -13.11
CA SER A 145 6.01 17.93 -12.14
C SER A 145 5.79 17.50 -10.68
N ALA A 146 4.67 16.85 -10.37
CA ALA A 146 4.38 16.36 -9.03
C ALA A 146 5.31 15.17 -8.71
N ARG A 147 5.51 14.27 -9.68
CA ARG A 147 6.44 13.15 -9.58
C ARG A 147 7.89 13.60 -9.43
N VAL A 148 8.33 14.56 -10.28
CA VAL A 148 9.67 15.19 -10.15
C VAL A 148 9.87 15.74 -8.75
N THR A 149 8.91 16.50 -8.26
CA THR A 149 8.95 17.11 -6.92
C THR A 149 8.94 16.04 -5.82
N GLY A 150 8.15 14.97 -5.97
CA GLY A 150 8.08 13.86 -5.02
C GLY A 150 9.42 13.14 -4.87
N ILE A 151 10.06 12.79 -6.00
CA ILE A 151 11.39 12.16 -6.02
C ILE A 151 12.44 13.09 -5.38
N ALA A 152 12.47 14.36 -5.78
CA ALA A 152 13.40 15.33 -5.22
C ALA A 152 13.24 15.49 -3.71
N LYS A 153 11.99 15.56 -3.19
CA LYS A 153 11.72 15.61 -1.75
C LYS A 153 12.18 14.33 -1.04
N SER A 154 11.99 13.17 -1.64
CA SER A 154 12.47 11.91 -1.06
C SER A 154 13.98 11.89 -0.93
N ILE A 155 14.71 12.37 -1.94
CA ILE A 155 16.17 12.43 -1.90
C ILE A 155 16.66 13.43 -0.84
N VAL A 156 16.06 14.63 -0.80
CA VAL A 156 16.53 15.70 0.09
C VAL A 156 16.09 15.48 1.53
N ASN A 157 14.83 15.16 1.75
CA ASN A 157 14.25 15.11 3.09
C ASN A 157 14.33 13.73 3.73
N ASN A 158 14.04 12.67 2.97
CA ASN A 158 13.97 11.33 3.55
C ASN A 158 15.32 10.61 3.55
N LEU A 159 16.13 10.78 2.49
CA LEU A 159 17.49 10.25 2.41
C LEU A 159 18.55 11.24 2.94
N ASP A 160 18.14 12.42 3.38
CA ASP A 160 18.99 13.49 3.92
C ASP A 160 20.15 13.86 2.97
N ALA A 161 19.83 14.04 1.67
CA ALA A 161 20.75 14.43 0.61
C ALA A 161 22.09 13.65 0.66
N PRO A 162 22.12 12.35 0.32
CA PRO A 162 23.33 11.53 0.39
C PRO A 162 24.43 12.07 -0.53
N ASP A 163 25.69 11.81 -0.17
CA ASP A 163 26.86 12.26 -0.94
C ASP A 163 26.94 11.61 -2.34
N ILE A 164 26.44 10.37 -2.44
CA ILE A 164 26.33 9.62 -3.70
C ILE A 164 24.97 8.95 -3.76
N ILE A 165 24.29 9.08 -4.90
CA ILE A 165 23.04 8.36 -5.15
C ILE A 165 23.06 7.66 -6.49
N ALA A 166 22.68 6.39 -6.50
CA ALA A 166 22.41 5.62 -7.72
C ALA A 166 20.91 5.59 -7.99
N LEU A 167 20.46 6.19 -9.07
CA LEU A 167 19.07 6.13 -9.51
C LEU A 167 18.91 4.99 -10.51
N GLN A 168 17.93 4.10 -10.25
CA GLN A 168 17.55 3.05 -11.20
C GLN A 168 16.28 3.44 -11.94
N GLU A 169 16.10 2.84 -13.12
CA GLU A 169 14.94 3.06 -13.98
C GLU A 169 14.78 4.50 -14.48
N ILE A 170 15.89 5.20 -14.70
CA ILE A 170 15.91 6.41 -15.51
C ILE A 170 15.85 5.99 -16.98
N GLN A 171 14.86 6.50 -17.68
CA GLN A 171 14.63 6.16 -19.09
C GLN A 171 14.96 7.37 -20.01
N ASP A 172 15.52 7.08 -21.16
CA ASP A 172 15.82 8.04 -22.21
C ASP A 172 14.80 7.97 -23.37
N ASN A 173 13.56 7.67 -23.04
CA ASN A 173 12.49 7.54 -24.04
C ASN A 173 12.29 8.87 -24.77
N ASN A 174 12.69 8.91 -26.04
CA ASN A 174 12.46 9.98 -26.98
C ASN A 174 11.10 9.81 -27.67
#